data_178a56a833086d937dfbb0aaa8dbf139
#
_entry.id   178a56a833086d937dfbb0aaa8dbf139
#
_cell.length_a   1.000
_cell.length_b   1.000
_cell.length_c   1.000
_cell.angle_alpha   90.00
_cell.angle_beta   90.00
_cell.angle_gamma   90.00
#
_symmetry.space_group_name_H-M   'P 1'
#
loop_
_entity.id
_entity.type
_entity.pdbx_description
1 polymer ?
#
loop_
_entity_poly.entity_id
_entity_poly.type
_entity_poly.pdbx_seq_one_letter_code
_entity_poly.pdbx_strand_id
1 'polypeptide(L)'
;LVDALQLPGAIDGELLIRRDGLVQSFNVLQQRLNRKTVTPKLLTEFPAHLRAYDLLADGDEDLRGLPFSARRERLEAFVARLNSPRVDLSPMVGFAAWDDLVAARKDPATAGAGADAAAVEGVMLKRRASAYLPGRPTGPWWKWKRDPFIIDAVLMYAQRGHGKRSSYYSDYTFGVWTRGEAGDELVPVGKAYFGFTDEELLQIDRFVRRNTTKRF
;
A
#
# COMPACT_ATOMS: atom_id res chain seq x y z
N LEU A 1 -3.81 -0.10 19.71
CA LEU A 1 -5.09 0.07 18.99
C LEU A 1 -6.26 -0.57 19.72
N VAL A 2 -6.14 -1.76 20.28
CA VAL A 2 -7.24 -2.41 21.01
C VAL A 2 -7.81 -1.46 22.07
N ASP A 3 -6.96 -0.82 22.86
CA ASP A 3 -7.38 0.16 23.88
C ASP A 3 -7.99 1.44 23.28
N ALA A 4 -7.80 1.67 22.00
CA ALA A 4 -8.33 2.83 21.28
C ALA A 4 -9.68 2.55 20.59
N LEU A 5 -10.07 1.28 20.47
CA LEU A 5 -11.29 0.79 19.81
C LEU A 5 -12.29 0.31 20.88
N GLN A 6 -12.79 1.24 21.71
CA GLN A 6 -13.61 0.89 22.88
C GLN A 6 -15.12 0.87 22.61
N LEU A 7 -15.54 1.16 21.37
CA LEU A 7 -16.95 1.02 20.99
C LEU A 7 -17.19 -0.33 20.32
N PRO A 8 -18.31 -1.00 20.64
CA PRO A 8 -18.66 -2.23 19.94
C PRO A 8 -18.99 -1.93 18.47
N GLY A 9 -18.48 -2.76 17.56
CA GLY A 9 -18.69 -2.60 16.12
C GLY A 9 -17.56 -3.20 15.31
N ALA A 10 -17.63 -3.03 13.99
CA ALA A 10 -16.60 -3.47 13.06
C ALA A 10 -16.27 -2.38 12.05
N ILE A 11 -15.01 -1.97 12.02
CA ILE A 11 -14.46 -0.94 11.13
C ILE A 11 -13.56 -1.62 10.10
N ASP A 12 -13.66 -1.22 8.84
CA ASP A 12 -12.67 -1.50 7.81
C ASP A 12 -11.78 -0.26 7.59
N GLY A 13 -10.46 -0.45 7.58
CA GLY A 13 -9.51 0.65 7.53
C GLY A 13 -8.10 0.19 7.19
N GLU A 14 -7.25 1.16 6.91
CA GLU A 14 -5.81 0.95 6.68
C GLU A 14 -5.05 1.02 8.01
N LEU A 15 -4.28 -0.02 8.30
CA LEU A 15 -3.34 -0.01 9.43
C LEU A 15 -2.08 0.73 9.01
N LEU A 16 -1.76 1.77 9.74
CA LEU A 16 -0.64 2.65 9.46
C LEU A 16 0.29 2.79 10.67
N ILE A 17 1.49 3.28 10.45
CA ILE A 17 2.31 3.89 11.50
C ILE A 17 2.21 5.41 11.31
N ARG A 18 1.80 6.11 12.36
CA ARG A 18 1.76 7.57 12.37
C ARG A 18 2.67 8.10 13.46
N ARG A 19 3.72 8.83 13.08
CA ARG A 19 4.73 9.39 13.97
C ARG A 19 4.92 10.86 13.67
N ASP A 20 4.95 11.67 14.71
CA ASP A 20 5.09 13.15 14.61
C ASP A 20 4.03 13.79 13.70
N GLY A 21 2.81 13.25 13.77
CA GLY A 21 1.68 13.72 12.95
C GLY A 21 1.69 13.22 11.50
N LEU A 22 2.71 12.47 11.06
CA LEU A 22 2.89 12.03 9.67
C LEU A 22 2.70 10.51 9.52
N VAL A 23 2.02 10.10 8.47
CA VAL A 23 1.95 8.71 8.05
C VAL A 23 3.30 8.27 7.50
N GLN A 24 3.81 7.17 8.05
CA GLN A 24 5.08 6.59 7.63
C GLN A 24 4.89 5.64 6.45
N SER A 25 5.98 5.38 5.71
CA SER A 25 5.97 4.44 4.59
C SER A 25 5.62 3.01 5.02
N PHE A 26 5.17 2.19 4.09
CA PHE A 26 4.88 0.78 4.32
C PHE A 26 6.11 0.01 4.86
N ASN A 27 7.32 0.37 4.46
CA ASN A 27 8.55 -0.23 5.00
C ASN A 27 8.69 -0.03 6.52
N VAL A 28 8.24 1.11 7.04
CA VAL A 28 8.21 1.37 8.48
C VAL A 28 7.15 0.50 9.16
N LEU A 29 5.96 0.36 8.55
CA LEU A 29 4.94 -0.56 9.05
C LEU A 29 5.44 -2.00 9.10
N GLN A 30 6.17 -2.45 8.08
CA GLN A 30 6.74 -3.81 8.04
C GLN A 30 7.66 -4.12 9.22
N GLN A 31 8.33 -3.12 9.80
CA GLN A 31 9.18 -3.33 10.99
C GLN A 31 8.36 -3.80 12.20
N ARG A 32 7.06 -3.48 12.21
CA ARG A 32 6.14 -3.90 13.28
C ARG A 32 5.38 -5.17 12.94
N LEU A 33 5.14 -5.47 11.67
CA LEU A 33 4.40 -6.67 11.24
C LEU A 33 5.19 -7.94 11.58
N ASN A 34 4.47 -9.05 11.74
CA ASN A 34 5.03 -10.39 11.99
C ASN A 34 5.90 -10.51 13.26
N ARG A 35 5.74 -9.60 14.23
CA ARG A 35 6.40 -9.69 15.52
C ARG A 35 5.61 -10.58 16.47
N LYS A 36 6.24 -11.65 16.98
CA LYS A 36 5.63 -12.54 17.97
C LYS A 36 5.35 -11.82 19.29
N THR A 37 6.20 -10.88 19.66
CA THR A 37 6.08 -10.08 20.88
C THR A 37 6.15 -8.60 20.56
N VAL A 38 5.19 -7.84 21.08
CA VAL A 38 5.17 -6.38 20.96
C VAL A 38 5.65 -5.78 22.29
N THR A 39 6.86 -5.22 22.25
CA THR A 39 7.49 -4.59 23.43
C THR A 39 7.04 -3.13 23.57
N PRO A 40 7.13 -2.51 24.79
CA PRO A 40 6.88 -1.10 24.98
C PRO A 40 7.69 -0.20 24.03
N LYS A 41 8.93 -0.56 23.75
CA LYS A 41 9.79 0.13 22.77
C LYS A 41 9.15 0.13 21.37
N LEU A 42 8.67 -1.01 20.89
CA LEU A 42 7.98 -1.10 19.60
C LEU A 42 6.69 -0.28 19.55
N LEU A 43 5.96 -0.18 20.68
CA LEU A 43 4.74 0.63 20.74
C LEU A 43 5.06 2.12 20.58
N THR A 44 6.18 2.57 21.14
CA THR A 44 6.64 3.96 21.07
C THR A 44 7.27 4.29 19.71
N GLU A 45 8.13 3.42 19.21
CA GLU A 45 8.85 3.67 17.95
C GLU A 45 7.95 3.51 16.70
N PHE A 46 6.94 2.63 16.79
CA PHE A 46 6.03 2.34 15.70
C PHE A 46 4.57 2.42 16.18
N PRO A 47 4.08 3.61 16.52
CA PRO A 47 2.72 3.80 17.00
C PRO A 47 1.71 3.48 15.90
N ALA A 48 0.89 2.46 16.14
CA ALA A 48 -0.12 2.05 15.19
C ALA A 48 -1.27 3.04 15.16
N HIS A 49 -1.78 3.31 13.96
CA HIS A 49 -2.89 4.18 13.64
C HIS A 49 -3.83 3.48 12.66
N LEU A 50 -5.12 3.68 12.77
CA LEU A 50 -6.13 3.16 11.86
C LEU A 50 -6.77 4.32 11.10
N ARG A 51 -6.67 4.29 9.77
CA ARG A 51 -7.40 5.21 8.89
C ARG A 51 -8.64 4.51 8.36
N ALA A 52 -9.78 4.80 8.98
CA ALA A 52 -11.04 4.14 8.70
C ALA A 52 -11.65 4.61 7.38
N TYR A 53 -12.20 3.70 6.58
CA TYR A 53 -12.86 4.01 5.32
C TYR A 53 -14.22 3.34 5.13
N ASP A 54 -14.59 2.37 5.98
CA ASP A 54 -15.92 1.75 5.97
C ASP A 54 -16.32 1.30 7.39
N LEU A 55 -17.63 1.24 7.66
CA LEU A 55 -18.20 0.72 8.89
C LEU A 55 -19.10 -0.48 8.56
N LEU A 56 -18.78 -1.63 9.13
CA LEU A 56 -19.45 -2.88 8.82
C LEU A 56 -20.50 -3.26 9.88
N ALA A 57 -20.28 -2.83 11.12
CA ALA A 57 -21.25 -2.97 12.21
C ALA A 57 -21.12 -1.81 13.21
N ASP A 58 -22.24 -1.38 13.81
CA ASP A 58 -22.31 -0.41 14.91
C ASP A 58 -23.09 -1.07 16.05
N GLY A 59 -22.41 -1.47 17.12
CA GLY A 59 -22.96 -2.37 18.09
C GLY A 59 -23.31 -3.73 17.46
N ASP A 60 -24.53 -4.17 17.64
CA ASP A 60 -25.07 -5.42 17.08
C ASP A 60 -25.70 -5.23 15.69
N GLU A 61 -25.79 -4.00 15.17
CA GLU A 61 -26.37 -3.71 13.88
C GLU A 61 -25.39 -4.00 12.74
N ASP A 62 -25.71 -4.94 11.86
CA ASP A 62 -24.94 -5.23 10.64
C ASP A 62 -25.26 -4.20 9.55
N LEU A 63 -24.27 -3.41 9.15
CA LEU A 63 -24.41 -2.34 8.17
C LEU A 63 -24.00 -2.75 6.75
N ARG A 64 -23.46 -3.96 6.54
CA ARG A 64 -22.88 -4.38 5.25
C ARG A 64 -23.88 -4.35 4.10
N GLY A 65 -25.17 -4.57 4.38
CA GLY A 65 -26.24 -4.49 3.39
C GLY A 65 -26.62 -3.08 2.96
N LEU A 66 -26.22 -2.05 3.72
CA LEU A 66 -26.54 -0.66 3.40
C LEU A 66 -25.70 -0.14 2.22
N PRO A 67 -26.19 0.90 1.50
CA PRO A 67 -25.37 1.66 0.55
C PRO A 67 -24.10 2.22 1.19
N PHE A 68 -23.01 2.30 0.41
CA PHE A 68 -21.74 2.89 0.89
C PHE A 68 -21.92 4.30 1.46
N SER A 69 -22.78 5.14 0.84
CA SER A 69 -23.06 6.48 1.35
C SER A 69 -23.62 6.48 2.77
N ALA A 70 -24.56 5.60 3.08
CA ALA A 70 -25.13 5.48 4.43
C ALA A 70 -24.12 4.93 5.44
N ARG A 71 -23.31 3.92 5.04
CA ARG A 71 -22.25 3.40 5.90
C ARG A 71 -21.18 4.46 6.18
N ARG A 72 -20.89 5.33 5.21
CA ARG A 72 -19.93 6.45 5.38
C ARG A 72 -20.42 7.47 6.39
N GLU A 73 -21.66 7.88 6.32
CA GLU A 73 -22.26 8.80 7.33
C GLU A 73 -22.23 8.19 8.73
N ARG A 74 -22.55 6.91 8.85
CA ARG A 74 -22.47 6.17 10.11
C ARG A 74 -21.02 6.05 10.61
N LEU A 75 -20.04 5.83 9.71
CA LEU A 75 -18.62 5.80 10.06
C LEU A 75 -18.15 7.13 10.63
N GLU A 76 -18.54 8.25 10.05
CA GLU A 76 -18.16 9.59 10.52
C GLU A 76 -18.68 9.82 11.94
N ALA A 77 -19.95 9.49 12.20
CA ALA A 77 -20.54 9.55 13.52
C ALA A 77 -19.87 8.58 14.52
N PHE A 78 -19.53 7.37 14.07
CA PHE A 78 -18.86 6.35 14.89
C PHE A 78 -17.47 6.81 15.31
N VAL A 79 -16.66 7.30 14.39
CA VAL A 79 -15.29 7.79 14.67
C VAL A 79 -15.33 9.02 15.57
N ALA A 80 -16.31 9.91 15.39
CA ALA A 80 -16.51 11.05 16.27
C ALA A 80 -16.84 10.62 17.72
N ARG A 81 -17.71 9.62 17.92
CA ARG A 81 -17.99 9.03 19.23
C ARG A 81 -16.77 8.33 19.84
N LEU A 82 -16.00 7.63 19.03
CA LEU A 82 -14.79 6.92 19.45
C LEU A 82 -13.74 7.90 20.01
N ASN A 83 -13.66 9.11 19.45
CA ASN A 83 -12.80 10.22 19.89
C ASN A 83 -11.36 9.79 20.24
N SER A 84 -10.78 8.95 19.40
CA SER A 84 -9.45 8.39 19.62
C SER A 84 -8.39 9.07 18.74
N PRO A 85 -7.24 9.53 19.28
CA PRO A 85 -6.17 10.11 18.48
C PRO A 85 -5.46 9.08 17.58
N ARG A 86 -5.81 7.80 17.73
CA ARG A 86 -5.24 6.69 16.94
C ARG A 86 -6.13 6.20 15.81
N VAL A 87 -7.28 6.86 15.62
CA VAL A 87 -8.24 6.53 14.56
C VAL A 87 -8.64 7.81 13.86
N ASP A 88 -8.48 7.85 12.55
CA ASP A 88 -8.99 8.95 11.72
C ASP A 88 -9.79 8.40 10.52
N LEU A 89 -10.37 9.32 9.77
CA LEU A 89 -11.13 9.01 8.58
C LEU A 89 -10.26 9.14 7.33
N SER A 90 -10.36 8.19 6.42
CA SER A 90 -9.88 8.38 5.06
C SER A 90 -10.67 9.53 4.42
N PRO A 91 -10.01 10.59 3.91
CA PRO A 91 -10.72 11.75 3.39
C PRO A 91 -11.53 11.39 2.14
N MET A 92 -12.69 12.02 1.99
CA MET A 92 -13.46 11.98 0.76
C MET A 92 -12.94 13.06 -0.18
N VAL A 93 -12.53 12.65 -1.39
CA VAL A 93 -12.09 13.59 -2.42
C VAL A 93 -13.31 14.13 -3.15
N GLY A 94 -13.55 15.46 -3.04
CA GLY A 94 -14.57 16.14 -3.81
C GLY A 94 -14.13 16.27 -5.28
N PHE A 95 -15.06 16.08 -6.21
CA PHE A 95 -14.82 16.25 -7.64
C PHE A 95 -16.12 16.62 -8.37
N ALA A 96 -16.00 17.41 -9.42
CA ALA A 96 -17.09 17.73 -10.32
C ALA A 96 -16.92 17.02 -11.67
N ALA A 97 -15.68 16.79 -12.11
CA ALA A 97 -15.33 16.11 -13.36
C ALA A 97 -14.26 15.03 -13.13
N TRP A 98 -14.09 14.16 -14.12
CA TRP A 98 -13.04 13.14 -14.07
C TRP A 98 -11.63 13.70 -13.99
N ASP A 99 -11.39 14.85 -14.59
CA ASP A 99 -10.10 15.54 -14.57
C ASP A 99 -9.69 15.95 -13.15
N ASP A 100 -10.65 16.28 -12.29
CA ASP A 100 -10.39 16.56 -10.87
C ASP A 100 -9.82 15.32 -10.15
N LEU A 101 -10.36 14.13 -10.46
CA LEU A 101 -9.85 12.88 -9.92
C LEU A 101 -8.49 12.49 -10.50
N VAL A 102 -8.24 12.79 -11.78
CA VAL A 102 -6.91 12.63 -12.39
C VAL A 102 -5.89 13.51 -11.66
N ALA A 103 -6.24 14.76 -11.40
CA ALA A 103 -5.39 15.70 -10.67
C ALA A 103 -5.15 15.23 -9.23
N ALA A 104 -6.21 14.84 -8.50
CA ALA A 104 -6.12 14.32 -7.14
C ALA A 104 -5.25 13.05 -7.04
N ARG A 105 -5.34 12.14 -8.02
CA ARG A 105 -4.50 10.95 -8.11
C ARG A 105 -3.02 11.32 -8.33
N LYS A 106 -2.76 12.30 -9.18
CA LYS A 106 -1.40 12.75 -9.54
C LYS A 106 -0.75 13.49 -8.38
N ASP A 107 -1.49 14.39 -7.75
CA ASP A 107 -1.03 15.21 -6.63
C ASP A 107 -1.99 15.11 -5.43
N PRO A 108 -1.82 14.10 -4.55
CA PRO A 108 -2.66 13.93 -3.39
C PRO A 108 -2.56 15.08 -2.38
N ALA A 109 -1.51 15.88 -2.38
CA ALA A 109 -1.36 17.01 -1.45
C ALA A 109 -2.48 18.03 -1.65
N THR A 110 -2.82 18.33 -2.90
CA THR A 110 -3.90 19.26 -3.26
C THR A 110 -5.30 18.68 -3.03
N ALA A 111 -5.40 17.36 -2.92
CA ALA A 111 -6.65 16.62 -2.71
C ALA A 111 -6.93 16.29 -1.24
N GLY A 112 -6.30 16.99 -0.29
CA GLY A 112 -6.55 16.84 1.14
C GLY A 112 -5.62 15.89 1.88
N ALA A 113 -4.64 15.25 1.21
CA ALA A 113 -3.66 14.41 1.89
C ALA A 113 -2.58 15.23 2.63
N GLY A 114 -2.40 16.51 2.26
CA GLY A 114 -1.45 17.40 2.91
C GLY A 114 -0.06 16.79 3.05
N ALA A 115 0.47 16.78 4.27
CA ALA A 115 1.79 16.23 4.57
C ALA A 115 1.89 14.69 4.37
N ASP A 116 0.77 13.97 4.35
CA ASP A 116 0.73 12.52 4.13
C ASP A 116 0.78 12.13 2.63
N ALA A 117 0.85 13.11 1.70
CA ALA A 117 0.77 12.88 0.26
C ALA A 117 1.80 11.86 -0.27
N ALA A 118 2.98 11.81 0.33
CA ALA A 118 4.03 10.84 -0.04
C ALA A 118 3.64 9.38 0.26
N ALA A 119 2.77 9.16 1.26
CA ALA A 119 2.28 7.84 1.64
C ALA A 119 1.01 7.42 0.86
N VAL A 120 0.41 8.31 0.06
CA VAL A 120 -0.80 8.02 -0.71
C VAL A 120 -0.47 7.29 -2.01
N GLU A 121 -1.02 6.10 -2.18
CA GLU A 121 -0.81 5.28 -3.38
C GLU A 121 -1.76 5.62 -4.55
N GLY A 122 -2.79 6.41 -4.32
CA GLY A 122 -3.81 6.77 -5.33
C GLY A 122 -5.17 7.04 -4.71
N VAL A 123 -6.22 6.88 -5.52
CA VAL A 123 -7.61 7.05 -5.09
C VAL A 123 -8.38 5.74 -5.13
N MET A 124 -9.30 5.56 -4.19
CA MET A 124 -10.25 4.47 -4.18
C MET A 124 -11.60 4.99 -4.67
N LEU A 125 -12.08 4.44 -5.78
CA LEU A 125 -13.41 4.74 -6.31
C LEU A 125 -14.40 3.72 -5.76
N LYS A 126 -15.46 4.21 -5.11
CA LYS A 126 -16.53 3.35 -4.57
C LYS A 126 -17.87 3.81 -5.12
N ARG A 127 -18.67 2.86 -5.61
CA ARG A 127 -20.04 3.16 -6.05
C ARG A 127 -20.92 3.50 -4.84
N ARG A 128 -21.52 4.68 -4.81
CA ARG A 128 -22.28 5.20 -3.66
C ARG A 128 -23.39 4.26 -3.17
N ALA A 129 -24.08 3.58 -4.08
CA ALA A 129 -25.17 2.66 -3.77
C ALA A 129 -24.70 1.22 -3.48
N SER A 130 -23.39 0.94 -3.43
CA SER A 130 -22.91 -0.43 -3.25
C SER A 130 -23.03 -0.90 -1.81
N ALA A 131 -23.51 -2.13 -1.63
CA ALA A 131 -23.33 -2.88 -0.39
C ALA A 131 -21.86 -3.26 -0.18
N TYR A 132 -21.50 -3.65 1.04
CA TYR A 132 -20.18 -4.23 1.34
C TYR A 132 -20.24 -5.73 1.06
N LEU A 133 -19.54 -6.16 0.02
CA LEU A 133 -19.52 -7.56 -0.41
C LEU A 133 -18.23 -8.24 0.05
N PRO A 134 -18.28 -9.50 0.51
CA PRO A 134 -17.10 -10.25 0.87
C PRO A 134 -16.22 -10.57 -0.35
N GLY A 135 -14.93 -10.76 -0.12
CA GLY A 135 -13.96 -11.11 -1.17
C GLY A 135 -13.49 -9.91 -1.98
N ARG A 136 -13.29 -10.11 -3.28
CA ARG A 136 -12.82 -9.09 -4.23
C ARG A 136 -13.77 -8.99 -5.44
N PRO A 137 -15.03 -8.59 -5.24
CA PRO A 137 -15.97 -8.46 -6.35
C PRO A 137 -15.51 -7.35 -7.28
N THR A 138 -15.66 -7.58 -8.59
CA THR A 138 -15.43 -6.54 -9.60
C THR A 138 -16.68 -5.68 -9.76
N GLY A 139 -16.51 -4.38 -9.97
CA GLY A 139 -17.56 -3.47 -10.34
C GLY A 139 -18.06 -2.49 -9.27
N PRO A 140 -18.11 -2.81 -7.95
CA PRO A 140 -18.49 -1.82 -6.94
C PRO A 140 -17.36 -0.88 -6.52
N TRP A 141 -16.10 -1.37 -6.55
CA TRP A 141 -14.92 -0.62 -6.07
C TRP A 141 -13.74 -0.80 -7.00
N TRP A 142 -12.93 0.28 -7.17
CA TRP A 142 -11.71 0.28 -7.97
C TRP A 142 -10.60 1.02 -7.26
N LYS A 143 -9.41 0.40 -7.23
CA LYS A 143 -8.17 1.08 -6.82
C LYS A 143 -7.54 1.73 -8.05
N TRP A 144 -7.55 3.05 -8.10
CA TRP A 144 -6.87 3.80 -9.15
C TRP A 144 -5.55 4.33 -8.63
N LYS A 145 -4.54 3.47 -8.69
CA LYS A 145 -3.21 3.79 -8.18
C LYS A 145 -2.52 4.88 -9.01
N ARG A 146 -1.60 5.60 -8.36
CA ARG A 146 -0.64 6.47 -9.06
C ARG A 146 0.20 5.64 -10.01
N ASP A 147 0.74 6.31 -11.03
CA ASP A 147 1.67 5.65 -11.94
C ASP A 147 2.94 5.26 -11.16
N PRO A 148 3.51 4.08 -11.43
CA PRO A 148 4.73 3.66 -10.77
C PRO A 148 5.89 4.59 -11.15
N PHE A 149 6.81 4.78 -10.23
CA PHE A 149 8.08 5.45 -10.57
C PHE A 149 8.86 4.57 -11.53
N ILE A 150 9.43 5.19 -12.56
CA ILE A 150 10.34 4.55 -13.50
C ILE A 150 11.75 5.00 -13.13
N ILE A 151 12.65 4.05 -12.98
CA ILE A 151 14.06 4.29 -12.71
C ILE A 151 14.91 3.51 -13.69
N ASP A 152 16.03 4.07 -14.11
CA ASP A 152 17.08 3.35 -14.81
C ASP A 152 17.91 2.56 -13.76
N ALA A 153 18.04 1.27 -13.97
CA ALA A 153 18.72 0.41 -13.03
C ALA A 153 19.61 -0.62 -13.75
N VAL A 154 20.72 -0.96 -13.13
CA VAL A 154 21.66 -1.97 -13.62
C VAL A 154 21.22 -3.35 -13.17
N LEU A 155 21.13 -4.31 -14.08
CA LEU A 155 20.94 -5.72 -13.72
C LEU A 155 22.25 -6.26 -13.10
N MET A 156 22.25 -6.42 -11.78
CA MET A 156 23.41 -6.86 -11.02
C MET A 156 23.55 -8.38 -11.01
N TYR A 157 22.47 -9.07 -10.67
CA TYR A 157 22.44 -10.52 -10.50
C TYR A 157 21.20 -11.11 -11.12
N ALA A 158 21.33 -12.34 -11.63
CA ALA A 158 20.23 -13.16 -12.05
C ALA A 158 20.37 -14.55 -11.41
N GLN A 159 19.30 -15.03 -10.80
CA GLN A 159 19.23 -16.35 -10.18
C GLN A 159 18.23 -17.23 -10.91
N ARG A 160 18.46 -18.54 -10.86
CA ARG A 160 17.53 -19.51 -11.44
C ARG A 160 16.23 -19.54 -10.63
N GLY A 161 15.13 -19.70 -11.32
CA GLY A 161 13.83 -19.84 -10.70
C GLY A 161 13.64 -21.18 -9.98
N HIS A 162 12.47 -21.34 -9.40
CA HIS A 162 12.06 -22.57 -8.72
C HIS A 162 10.96 -23.31 -9.48
N GLY A 163 10.82 -24.61 -9.23
CA GLY A 163 9.79 -25.45 -9.84
C GLY A 163 9.87 -25.47 -11.36
N LYS A 164 8.79 -25.17 -12.06
CA LYS A 164 8.73 -25.15 -13.54
C LYS A 164 9.71 -24.17 -14.21
N ARG A 165 10.19 -23.17 -13.49
CA ARG A 165 11.13 -22.14 -13.98
C ARG A 165 12.58 -22.39 -13.57
N SER A 166 12.92 -23.57 -13.02
CA SER A 166 14.27 -23.90 -12.52
C SER A 166 15.35 -23.92 -13.61
N SER A 167 14.97 -24.09 -14.88
CA SER A 167 15.89 -24.06 -16.04
C SER A 167 16.19 -22.67 -16.56
N TYR A 168 15.43 -21.65 -16.13
CA TYR A 168 15.56 -20.25 -16.57
C TYR A 168 16.04 -19.36 -15.45
N TYR A 169 16.75 -18.28 -15.80
CA TYR A 169 16.94 -17.16 -14.90
C TYR A 169 15.63 -16.39 -14.80
N SER A 170 15.04 -16.29 -13.62
CA SER A 170 13.74 -15.65 -13.39
C SER A 170 13.67 -14.81 -12.13
N ASP A 171 14.76 -14.68 -11.40
CA ASP A 171 14.90 -13.79 -10.24
C ASP A 171 16.07 -12.84 -10.52
N TYR A 172 15.75 -11.55 -10.64
CA TYR A 172 16.70 -10.52 -11.05
C TYR A 172 16.85 -9.49 -9.94
N THR A 173 18.10 -9.16 -9.61
CA THR A 173 18.43 -8.09 -8.67
C THR A 173 18.95 -6.88 -9.45
N PHE A 174 18.35 -5.74 -9.19
CA PHE A 174 18.70 -4.46 -9.82
C PHE A 174 19.34 -3.52 -8.82
N GLY A 175 20.30 -2.72 -9.28
CA GLY A 175 20.96 -1.71 -8.50
C GLY A 175 21.03 -0.38 -9.21
N VAL A 176 21.28 0.67 -8.44
CA VAL A 176 21.55 2.02 -8.94
C VAL A 176 22.90 2.49 -8.46
N TRP A 177 23.56 3.32 -9.28
CA TRP A 177 24.78 3.98 -8.88
C TRP A 177 24.49 5.07 -7.86
N THR A 178 25.21 5.07 -6.76
CA THR A 178 25.13 6.08 -5.72
C THR A 178 26.54 6.53 -5.34
N ARG A 179 26.65 7.77 -4.85
CA ARG A 179 27.93 8.32 -4.42
C ARG A 179 28.20 7.90 -2.98
N GLY A 180 29.14 7.00 -2.81
CA GLY A 180 29.67 6.58 -1.51
C GLY A 180 30.90 7.38 -1.06
N GLU A 181 31.42 7.09 0.11
CA GLU A 181 32.61 7.76 0.65
C GLU A 181 33.87 7.46 -0.17
N ALA A 182 34.00 6.28 -0.75
CA ALA A 182 35.13 5.83 -1.54
C ALA A 182 34.98 6.04 -3.06
N GLY A 183 33.88 6.67 -3.52
CA GLY A 183 33.52 6.86 -4.93
C GLY A 183 32.13 6.31 -5.25
N ASP A 184 31.84 6.17 -6.55
CA ASP A 184 30.55 5.63 -6.99
C ASP A 184 30.47 4.13 -6.71
N GLU A 185 29.40 3.71 -6.04
CA GLU A 185 29.09 2.30 -5.75
C GLU A 185 27.72 1.89 -6.30
N LEU A 186 27.62 0.63 -6.70
CA LEU A 186 26.38 0.06 -7.21
C LEU A 186 25.60 -0.62 -6.08
N VAL A 187 24.50 0.01 -5.64
CA VAL A 187 23.70 -0.43 -4.48
C VAL A 187 22.45 -1.14 -4.97
N PRO A 188 22.14 -2.36 -4.49
CA PRO A 188 20.92 -3.06 -4.84
C PRO A 188 19.69 -2.33 -4.30
N VAL A 189 18.69 -2.12 -5.17
CA VAL A 189 17.45 -1.38 -4.84
C VAL A 189 16.19 -2.22 -4.94
N GLY A 190 16.23 -3.33 -5.68
CA GLY A 190 15.03 -4.15 -5.83
C GLY A 190 15.26 -5.46 -6.58
N LYS A 191 14.24 -6.31 -6.50
CA LYS A 191 14.19 -7.58 -7.22
C LYS A 191 12.93 -7.66 -8.08
N ALA A 192 13.06 -8.30 -9.27
CA ALA A 192 11.94 -8.68 -10.11
C ALA A 192 11.98 -10.20 -10.33
N TYR A 193 10.88 -10.88 -10.00
CA TYR A 193 10.77 -12.34 -10.12
C TYR A 193 9.41 -12.81 -10.68
N PHE A 194 8.53 -11.86 -11.05
CA PHE A 194 7.23 -12.12 -11.67
C PHE A 194 6.84 -10.96 -12.60
N GLY A 195 5.75 -11.12 -13.33
CA GLY A 195 5.24 -10.11 -14.26
C GLY A 195 5.71 -10.29 -15.70
N PHE A 196 6.46 -11.35 -16.01
CA PHE A 196 6.93 -11.70 -17.35
C PHE A 196 6.01 -12.74 -17.98
N THR A 197 5.76 -12.61 -19.26
CA THR A 197 5.25 -13.69 -20.11
C THR A 197 6.36 -14.74 -20.31
N ASP A 198 6.00 -15.95 -20.74
CA ASP A 198 6.99 -16.99 -21.00
C ASP A 198 7.94 -16.62 -22.17
N GLU A 199 7.45 -15.85 -23.15
CA GLU A 199 8.26 -15.33 -24.25
C GLU A 199 9.28 -14.29 -23.78
N GLU A 200 8.85 -13.33 -22.95
CA GLU A 200 9.74 -12.35 -22.35
C GLU A 200 10.79 -13.01 -21.44
N LEU A 201 10.39 -14.01 -20.67
CA LEU A 201 11.31 -14.77 -19.83
C LEU A 201 12.41 -15.46 -20.65
N LEU A 202 12.06 -16.05 -21.79
CA LEU A 202 13.03 -16.65 -22.71
C LEU A 202 14.01 -15.63 -23.31
N GLN A 203 13.51 -14.43 -23.65
CA GLN A 203 14.35 -13.35 -24.17
C GLN A 203 15.35 -12.87 -23.11
N ILE A 204 14.87 -12.64 -21.89
CA ILE A 204 15.69 -12.21 -20.76
C ILE A 204 16.70 -13.29 -20.38
N ASP A 205 16.31 -14.57 -20.33
CA ASP A 205 17.24 -15.67 -20.05
C ASP A 205 18.38 -15.74 -21.07
N ARG A 206 18.09 -15.57 -22.37
CA ARG A 206 19.10 -15.50 -23.42
C ARG A 206 20.03 -14.31 -23.24
N PHE A 207 19.47 -13.14 -22.89
CA PHE A 207 20.26 -11.93 -22.61
C PHE A 207 21.20 -12.15 -21.43
N VAL A 208 20.70 -12.66 -20.31
CA VAL A 208 21.50 -12.97 -19.11
C VAL A 208 22.65 -13.91 -19.47
N ARG A 209 22.39 -15.03 -20.16
CA ARG A 209 23.42 -16.01 -20.52
C ARG A 209 24.53 -15.44 -21.40
N ARG A 210 24.20 -14.50 -22.28
CA ARG A 210 25.16 -13.85 -23.17
C ARG A 210 26.00 -12.78 -22.49
N ASN A 211 25.46 -12.13 -21.46
CA ASN A 211 26.06 -10.95 -20.82
C ASN A 211 26.56 -11.22 -19.40
N THR A 212 26.54 -12.46 -18.92
CA THR A 212 27.07 -12.79 -17.60
C THR A 212 28.59 -12.81 -17.63
N THR A 213 29.20 -11.97 -16.79
CA THR A 213 30.67 -11.85 -16.67
C THR A 213 31.26 -12.81 -15.62
N LYS A 214 30.51 -13.09 -14.54
CA LYS A 214 30.88 -14.06 -13.50
C LYS A 214 29.70 -14.93 -13.15
N ARG A 215 29.98 -16.19 -12.79
CA ARG A 215 29.00 -17.13 -12.22
C ARG A 215 29.41 -17.43 -10.79
N PHE A 216 28.47 -17.39 -9.88
CA PHE A 216 28.66 -17.71 -8.45
C PHE A 216 28.11 -19.11 -8.20
#